data_c33e20a08e1736cfeeb8d0500737331b
#
_entry.id   c33e20a08e1736cfeeb8d0500737331b
#
_cell.length_a   1.000
_cell.length_b   1.000
_cell.length_c   1.000
_cell.angle_alpha   90.00
_cell.angle_beta   90.00
_cell.angle_gamma   90.00
#
_symmetry.space_group_name_H-M   'P 1'
#
loop_
_entity.id
_entity.type
_entity.pdbx_description
1 polymer ?
#
loop_
_entity_poly.entity_id
_entity_poly.type
_entity_poly.pdbx_seq_one_letter_code
_entity_poly.pdbx_strand_id
1 'polypeptide(L)'
;MSSKNFMVFSGTATRYLAERICQHLGCPLGNSVITKFSDGEFAISYEESIRGRDIFLVQSTFPNSDNMMELLLLIDAAKRAAAKTINAVIPYFGWARQYRKDKPRVSIGAKLIADLLSVAGVDRVITMDLHADQIQGFFDVPVDHLYGSGVILPYLKRLNIDDLVIASPDVGGSKRANTYAKYLGCPLVLCNKTRERANEVASMQIIGDVKGKNVVIIDDMVDTAGTITKAADIMKAAGAKTVRACASHCVMSGPASDRVQNSALEEIVFTDSIPYSNRCAKVKQLSVAEMFAETIRRVLDNESISSQYLV
;
A
#
# COMPACT_ATOMS: atom_id res chain seq x y z
N MET A 1 -21.58 0.49 26.53
CA MET A 1 -21.06 0.10 25.21
C MET A 1 -21.34 -1.37 25.01
N SER A 2 -22.15 -1.74 24.02
CA SER A 2 -22.33 -3.17 23.66
C SER A 2 -20.95 -3.74 23.37
N SER A 3 -20.57 -4.87 23.99
CA SER A 3 -19.32 -5.55 23.69
C SER A 3 -19.35 -5.93 22.19
N LYS A 4 -18.66 -5.16 21.36
CA LYS A 4 -18.58 -5.48 19.93
C LYS A 4 -18.02 -6.89 19.79
N ASN A 5 -18.80 -7.77 19.17
CA ASN A 5 -18.45 -9.19 19.05
C ASN A 5 -17.52 -9.39 17.82
N PHE A 6 -16.33 -8.76 17.85
CA PHE A 6 -15.34 -8.87 16.80
C PHE A 6 -13.97 -9.29 17.35
N MET A 7 -13.12 -9.78 16.49
CA MET A 7 -11.71 -10.07 16.78
C MET A 7 -10.82 -9.71 15.58
N VAL A 8 -9.58 -9.31 15.89
CA VAL A 8 -8.56 -9.01 14.88
C VAL A 8 -7.45 -10.05 14.99
N PHE A 9 -7.08 -10.67 13.90
CA PHE A 9 -5.95 -11.60 13.80
C PHE A 9 -4.96 -11.12 12.74
N SER A 10 -3.78 -11.69 12.75
CA SER A 10 -2.73 -11.36 11.77
C SER A 10 -2.06 -12.60 11.23
N GLY A 11 -1.69 -12.54 9.95
CA GLY A 11 -0.63 -13.38 9.44
C GLY A 11 0.75 -12.87 9.89
N THR A 12 1.81 -13.60 9.49
CA THR A 12 3.17 -13.32 9.95
C THR A 12 3.75 -12.02 9.39
N ALA A 13 3.36 -11.66 8.16
CA ALA A 13 3.94 -10.53 7.42
C ALA A 13 3.66 -9.15 8.02
N THR A 14 2.50 -8.98 8.67
CA THR A 14 2.03 -7.65 9.14
C THR A 14 1.59 -7.64 10.60
N ARG A 15 2.10 -8.55 11.40
CA ARG A 15 1.77 -8.62 12.84
C ARG A 15 2.03 -7.28 13.55
N TYR A 16 3.15 -6.61 13.26
CA TYR A 16 3.48 -5.29 13.81
C TYR A 16 2.40 -4.23 13.55
N LEU A 17 1.76 -4.28 12.36
CA LEU A 17 0.71 -3.35 12.00
C LEU A 17 -0.63 -3.74 12.64
N ALA A 18 -0.94 -5.03 12.70
CA ALA A 18 -2.13 -5.53 13.39
C ALA A 18 -2.13 -5.19 14.88
N GLU A 19 -0.98 -5.31 15.55
CA GLU A 19 -0.81 -4.91 16.96
C GLU A 19 -1.09 -3.41 17.16
N ARG A 20 -0.59 -2.54 16.26
CA ARG A 20 -0.88 -1.10 16.28
C ARG A 20 -2.35 -0.79 15.99
N ILE A 21 -2.97 -1.50 15.04
CA ILE A 21 -4.41 -1.38 14.75
C ILE A 21 -5.21 -1.73 16.00
N CYS A 22 -4.88 -2.83 16.66
CA CYS A 22 -5.54 -3.26 17.90
C CYS A 22 -5.38 -2.22 19.03
N GLN A 23 -4.21 -1.58 19.17
CA GLN A 23 -4.00 -0.49 20.12
C GLN A 23 -4.98 0.67 19.87
N HIS A 24 -5.16 1.09 18.61
CA HIS A 24 -6.12 2.15 18.26
C HIS A 24 -7.58 1.72 18.44
N LEU A 25 -7.88 0.44 18.26
CA LEU A 25 -9.23 -0.12 18.51
C LEU A 25 -9.53 -0.32 20.02
N GLY A 26 -8.50 -0.36 20.86
CA GLY A 26 -8.63 -0.66 22.28
C GLY A 26 -9.00 -2.14 22.54
N CYS A 27 -8.50 -3.07 21.71
CA CYS A 27 -8.72 -4.50 21.85
C CYS A 27 -7.41 -5.28 21.78
N PRO A 28 -7.32 -6.50 22.32
CA PRO A 28 -6.18 -7.38 22.12
C PRO A 28 -6.13 -7.91 20.67
N LEU A 29 -4.92 -8.21 20.19
CA LEU A 29 -4.76 -9.04 19.00
C LEU A 29 -5.14 -10.49 19.36
N GLY A 30 -5.96 -11.11 18.51
CA GLY A 30 -6.39 -12.50 18.70
C GLY A 30 -5.22 -13.48 18.55
N ASN A 31 -5.31 -14.59 19.24
CA ASN A 31 -4.27 -15.61 19.25
C ASN A 31 -4.50 -16.64 18.15
N SER A 32 -3.62 -16.65 17.15
CA SER A 32 -3.53 -17.66 16.11
C SER A 32 -2.11 -18.22 16.03
N VAL A 33 -2.00 -19.51 15.75
CA VAL A 33 -0.72 -20.19 15.61
C VAL A 33 -0.53 -20.60 14.15
N ILE A 34 0.62 -20.24 13.59
CA ILE A 34 1.08 -20.66 12.26
C ILE A 34 2.24 -21.61 12.46
N THR A 35 2.00 -22.89 12.22
CA THR A 35 3.01 -23.95 12.34
C THR A 35 3.60 -24.25 10.98
N LYS A 36 4.92 -24.05 10.81
CA LYS A 36 5.64 -24.40 9.60
C LYS A 36 6.21 -25.80 9.73
N PHE A 37 5.92 -26.65 8.74
CA PHE A 37 6.45 -28.01 8.64
C PHE A 37 7.84 -28.03 7.99
N SER A 38 8.56 -29.14 8.13
CA SER A 38 9.93 -29.31 7.62
C SER A 38 10.03 -29.29 6.11
N ASP A 39 8.96 -29.62 5.39
CA ASP A 39 8.84 -29.57 3.93
C ASP A 39 8.53 -28.17 3.39
N GLY A 40 8.20 -27.21 4.30
CA GLY A 40 7.86 -25.84 3.98
C GLY A 40 6.38 -25.55 3.94
N GLU A 41 5.50 -26.55 4.03
CA GLU A 41 4.07 -26.33 4.25
C GLU A 41 3.82 -25.70 5.62
N PHE A 42 2.65 -25.08 5.78
CA PHE A 42 2.23 -24.55 7.08
C PHE A 42 0.74 -24.74 7.32
N ALA A 43 0.40 -24.88 8.59
CA ALA A 43 -0.97 -24.99 9.07
C ALA A 43 -1.30 -23.81 9.98
N ILE A 44 -2.59 -23.47 10.06
CA ILE A 44 -3.08 -22.36 10.87
C ILE A 44 -4.15 -22.87 11.83
N SER A 45 -4.09 -22.43 13.08
CA SER A 45 -5.14 -22.62 14.07
C SER A 45 -5.47 -21.31 14.78
N TYR A 46 -6.74 -21.13 15.13
CA TYR A 46 -7.19 -20.12 16.09
C TYR A 46 -7.21 -20.74 17.46
N GLU A 47 -6.53 -20.12 18.41
CA GLU A 47 -6.46 -20.63 19.80
C GLU A 47 -7.60 -20.11 20.69
N GLU A 48 -8.58 -19.45 20.09
CA GLU A 48 -9.77 -18.91 20.76
C GLU A 48 -11.02 -19.19 19.93
N SER A 49 -12.18 -19.22 20.58
CA SER A 49 -13.45 -19.37 19.87
C SER A 49 -13.79 -18.12 19.08
N ILE A 50 -13.91 -18.27 17.77
CA ILE A 50 -14.29 -17.21 16.83
C ILE A 50 -15.71 -17.38 16.31
N ARG A 51 -16.44 -18.40 16.79
CA ARG A 51 -17.81 -18.72 16.35
C ARG A 51 -18.75 -17.55 16.54
N GLY A 52 -19.43 -17.16 15.45
CA GLY A 52 -20.42 -16.08 15.46
C GLY A 52 -19.85 -14.68 15.65
N ARG A 53 -18.52 -14.48 15.49
CA ARG A 53 -17.84 -13.19 15.61
C ARG A 53 -17.52 -12.60 14.24
N ASP A 54 -17.42 -11.28 14.17
CA ASP A 54 -16.91 -10.57 13.03
C ASP A 54 -15.37 -10.59 13.08
N ILE A 55 -14.71 -11.21 12.09
CA ILE A 55 -13.25 -11.45 12.08
C ILE A 55 -12.58 -10.51 11.09
N PHE A 56 -11.50 -9.87 11.54
CA PHE A 56 -10.63 -9.03 10.70
C PHE A 56 -9.24 -9.67 10.63
N LEU A 57 -8.80 -9.99 9.41
CA LEU A 57 -7.53 -10.69 9.14
C LEU A 57 -6.56 -9.71 8.49
N VAL A 58 -5.56 -9.26 9.24
CA VAL A 58 -4.57 -8.29 8.77
C VAL A 58 -3.39 -9.01 8.15
N GLN A 59 -3.21 -8.90 6.83
CA GLN A 59 -2.08 -9.48 6.12
C GLN A 59 -1.81 -8.77 4.79
N SER A 60 -0.67 -8.11 4.67
CA SER A 60 -0.16 -7.64 3.39
C SER A 60 0.39 -8.81 2.57
N THR A 61 0.10 -8.81 1.26
CA THR A 61 0.43 -9.92 0.38
C THR A 61 1.63 -9.63 -0.54
N PHE A 62 2.65 -8.93 0.00
CA PHE A 62 3.92 -8.74 -0.71
C PHE A 62 4.65 -10.08 -0.87
N PRO A 63 5.56 -10.23 -1.87
CA PRO A 63 6.35 -11.46 -2.02
C PRO A 63 7.14 -11.80 -0.73
N ASN A 64 7.24 -13.06 -0.35
CA ASN A 64 6.96 -14.28 -1.12
C ASN A 64 5.45 -14.64 -1.16
N SER A 65 5.10 -15.70 -1.94
CA SER A 65 3.72 -16.18 -2.10
C SER A 65 3.11 -16.73 -0.80
N ASP A 66 3.93 -17.08 0.20
CA ASP A 66 3.50 -17.61 1.49
C ASP A 66 2.56 -16.63 2.19
N ASN A 67 2.83 -15.32 2.10
CA ASN A 67 1.95 -14.30 2.70
C ASN A 67 0.51 -14.37 2.17
N MET A 68 0.35 -14.69 0.89
CA MET A 68 -0.95 -14.88 0.29
C MET A 68 -1.58 -16.21 0.74
N MET A 69 -0.78 -17.28 0.76
CA MET A 69 -1.25 -18.60 1.20
C MET A 69 -1.66 -18.58 2.69
N GLU A 70 -0.89 -17.90 3.55
CA GLU A 70 -1.29 -17.68 4.95
C GLU A 70 -2.67 -17.01 5.05
N LEU A 71 -2.91 -15.95 4.26
CA LEU A 71 -4.19 -15.26 4.29
C LEU A 71 -5.34 -16.19 3.84
N LEU A 72 -5.14 -16.97 2.77
CA LEU A 72 -6.13 -17.93 2.31
C LEU A 72 -6.47 -19.00 3.36
N LEU A 73 -5.45 -19.52 4.04
CA LEU A 73 -5.64 -20.51 5.11
C LEU A 73 -6.30 -19.90 6.35
N LEU A 74 -5.97 -18.64 6.70
CA LEU A 74 -6.67 -17.91 7.77
C LEU A 74 -8.16 -17.77 7.44
N ILE A 75 -8.51 -17.41 6.21
CA ILE A 75 -9.90 -17.26 5.76
C ILE A 75 -10.63 -18.62 5.82
N ASP A 76 -10.03 -19.70 5.27
CA ASP A 76 -10.66 -21.03 5.27
C ASP A 76 -10.87 -21.54 6.71
N ALA A 77 -9.88 -21.39 7.58
CA ALA A 77 -9.98 -21.76 8.98
C ALA A 77 -11.10 -20.98 9.71
N ALA A 78 -11.21 -19.65 9.46
CA ALA A 78 -12.26 -18.83 10.04
C ALA A 78 -13.65 -19.26 9.56
N LYS A 79 -13.80 -19.57 8.28
CA LYS A 79 -15.04 -20.10 7.69
C LYS A 79 -15.44 -21.42 8.33
N ARG A 80 -14.50 -22.35 8.48
CA ARG A 80 -14.75 -23.66 9.14
C ARG A 80 -15.05 -23.55 10.62
N ALA A 81 -14.51 -22.55 11.30
CA ALA A 81 -14.79 -22.24 12.70
C ALA A 81 -16.11 -21.48 12.89
N ALA A 82 -16.90 -21.28 11.81
CA ALA A 82 -18.18 -20.58 11.81
C ALA A 82 -18.09 -19.13 12.31
N ALA A 83 -17.10 -18.37 11.85
CA ALA A 83 -17.11 -16.92 11.96
C ALA A 83 -18.40 -16.34 11.34
N LYS A 84 -18.89 -15.22 11.87
CA LYS A 84 -20.08 -14.53 11.35
C LYS A 84 -19.77 -13.80 10.03
N THR A 85 -18.68 -13.04 10.02
CA THR A 85 -18.12 -12.40 8.84
C THR A 85 -16.60 -12.51 8.84
N ILE A 86 -16.01 -12.55 7.66
CA ILE A 86 -14.56 -12.63 7.47
C ILE A 86 -14.12 -11.44 6.61
N ASN A 87 -13.41 -10.50 7.22
CA ASN A 87 -12.97 -9.27 6.58
C ASN A 87 -11.45 -9.34 6.39
N ALA A 88 -10.98 -9.38 5.15
CA ALA A 88 -9.56 -9.35 4.84
C ALA A 88 -9.05 -7.91 4.81
N VAL A 89 -8.16 -7.56 5.73
CA VAL A 89 -7.48 -6.27 5.79
C VAL A 89 -6.12 -6.44 5.16
N ILE A 90 -5.98 -5.94 3.93
CA ILE A 90 -4.80 -6.14 3.08
C ILE A 90 -4.15 -4.78 2.80
N PRO A 91 -3.27 -4.26 3.70
CA PRO A 91 -2.66 -2.94 3.54
C PRO A 91 -1.87 -2.79 2.24
N TYR A 92 -1.21 -3.87 1.78
CA TYR A 92 -0.62 -3.97 0.45
C TYR A 92 -1.17 -5.20 -0.27
N PHE A 93 -1.85 -4.96 -1.40
CA PHE A 93 -2.39 -6.00 -2.27
C PHE A 93 -1.36 -6.38 -3.34
N GLY A 94 -0.76 -7.55 -3.20
CA GLY A 94 0.21 -8.10 -4.14
C GLY A 94 -0.43 -8.44 -5.49
N TRP A 95 0.42 -8.62 -6.52
CA TRP A 95 0.01 -8.88 -7.93
C TRP A 95 -0.84 -7.78 -8.57
N ALA A 96 -1.11 -6.67 -7.90
CA ALA A 96 -1.90 -5.54 -8.41
C ALA A 96 -1.37 -4.97 -9.73
N ARG A 97 -0.05 -5.05 -9.99
CA ARG A 97 0.56 -4.63 -11.26
C ARG A 97 0.12 -5.47 -12.47
N GLN A 98 -0.39 -6.70 -12.22
CA GLN A 98 -0.90 -7.59 -13.25
C GLN A 98 -2.43 -7.49 -13.38
N TYR A 99 -2.96 -6.28 -13.52
CA TYR A 99 -4.41 -6.02 -13.56
C TYR A 99 -5.01 -6.03 -14.97
N ARG A 100 -4.17 -6.11 -15.99
CA ARG A 100 -4.56 -6.15 -17.41
C ARG A 100 -3.55 -6.94 -18.22
N LYS A 101 -3.95 -7.35 -19.42
CA LYS A 101 -3.03 -7.93 -20.40
C LYS A 101 -2.23 -6.80 -21.06
N ASP A 102 -0.95 -6.73 -20.83
CA ASP A 102 0.00 -5.80 -21.47
C ASP A 102 0.63 -6.41 -22.75
N LYS A 103 0.51 -7.73 -22.89
CA LYS A 103 0.98 -8.51 -24.05
C LYS A 103 0.14 -9.77 -24.23
N PRO A 104 0.23 -10.45 -25.41
CA PRO A 104 -0.48 -11.72 -25.61
C PRO A 104 -0.07 -12.81 -24.63
N ARG A 105 -1.02 -13.68 -24.27
CA ARG A 105 -0.79 -14.94 -23.53
C ARG A 105 -0.22 -14.73 -22.11
N VAL A 106 -0.62 -13.65 -21.43
CA VAL A 106 -0.30 -13.39 -20.01
C VAL A 106 -1.54 -13.54 -19.13
N SER A 107 -1.30 -13.80 -17.85
CA SER A 107 -2.33 -13.82 -16.81
C SER A 107 -2.81 -12.39 -16.49
N ILE A 108 -3.98 -12.32 -15.84
CA ILE A 108 -4.43 -11.16 -15.07
C ILE A 108 -4.33 -11.56 -13.60
N GLY A 109 -3.12 -11.44 -13.03
CA GLY A 109 -2.82 -11.93 -11.69
C GLY A 109 -3.71 -11.31 -10.61
N ALA A 110 -4.01 -10.01 -10.72
CA ALA A 110 -4.90 -9.34 -9.77
C ALA A 110 -6.31 -9.94 -9.73
N LYS A 111 -6.86 -10.36 -10.88
CA LYS A 111 -8.17 -11.06 -10.93
C LYS A 111 -8.08 -12.45 -10.31
N LEU A 112 -7.03 -13.19 -10.61
CA LEU A 112 -6.84 -14.53 -10.01
C LEU A 112 -6.77 -14.44 -8.47
N ILE A 113 -6.04 -13.48 -7.92
CA ILE A 113 -5.96 -13.29 -6.47
C ILE A 113 -7.33 -12.90 -5.89
N ALA A 114 -8.07 -12.00 -6.54
CA ALA A 114 -9.42 -11.63 -6.10
C ALA A 114 -10.37 -12.85 -6.07
N ASP A 115 -10.30 -13.71 -7.08
CA ASP A 115 -11.11 -14.95 -7.15
C ASP A 115 -10.73 -15.94 -6.05
N LEU A 116 -9.44 -16.12 -5.77
CA LEU A 116 -8.96 -17.00 -4.70
C LEU A 116 -9.47 -16.54 -3.33
N LEU A 117 -9.41 -15.24 -3.04
CA LEU A 117 -9.95 -14.67 -1.81
C LEU A 117 -11.46 -14.88 -1.67
N SER A 118 -12.21 -14.64 -2.75
CA SER A 118 -13.66 -14.85 -2.79
C SER A 118 -14.03 -16.32 -2.57
N VAL A 119 -13.35 -17.24 -3.26
CA VAL A 119 -13.57 -18.69 -3.11
C VAL A 119 -13.21 -19.21 -1.72
N ALA A 120 -12.13 -18.68 -1.12
CA ALA A 120 -11.75 -19.01 0.26
C ALA A 120 -12.84 -18.62 1.26
N GLY A 121 -13.61 -17.58 0.96
CA GLY A 121 -14.80 -17.21 1.74
C GLY A 121 -14.70 -15.88 2.47
N VAL A 122 -13.96 -14.92 1.89
CA VAL A 122 -13.96 -13.54 2.41
C VAL A 122 -15.32 -12.88 2.13
N ASP A 123 -15.83 -12.10 3.09
CA ASP A 123 -17.07 -11.34 2.95
C ASP A 123 -16.81 -9.86 2.58
N ARG A 124 -15.60 -9.34 2.85
CA ARG A 124 -15.19 -7.96 2.58
C ARG A 124 -13.67 -7.88 2.48
N VAL A 125 -13.19 -6.99 1.61
CA VAL A 125 -11.78 -6.63 1.51
C VAL A 125 -11.60 -5.16 1.88
N ILE A 126 -10.64 -4.87 2.77
CA ILE A 126 -10.21 -3.52 3.12
C ILE A 126 -8.76 -3.40 2.66
N THR A 127 -8.47 -2.50 1.74
CA THR A 127 -7.13 -2.34 1.17
C THR A 127 -6.79 -0.88 0.94
N MET A 128 -5.53 -0.60 0.56
CA MET A 128 -5.05 0.75 0.37
C MET A 128 -4.25 0.87 -0.94
N ASP A 129 -4.46 1.98 -1.66
CA ASP A 129 -3.72 2.39 -2.87
C ASP A 129 -3.43 1.23 -3.84
N LEU A 130 -4.49 0.59 -4.31
CA LEU A 130 -4.39 -0.37 -5.40
C LEU A 130 -3.67 0.27 -6.60
N HIS A 131 -2.77 -0.49 -7.24
CA HIS A 131 -2.03 0.00 -8.41
C HIS A 131 -2.92 0.56 -9.53
N ALA A 132 -4.13 0.02 -9.63
CA ALA A 132 -5.20 0.52 -10.49
C ALA A 132 -6.53 0.43 -9.74
N ASP A 133 -7.27 1.54 -9.67
CA ASP A 133 -8.56 1.62 -8.97
C ASP A 133 -9.59 0.59 -9.49
N GLN A 134 -9.47 0.20 -10.76
CA GLN A 134 -10.35 -0.77 -11.41
C GLN A 134 -10.27 -2.19 -10.82
N ILE A 135 -9.21 -2.52 -10.09
CA ILE A 135 -9.05 -3.81 -9.40
C ILE A 135 -10.20 -4.05 -8.40
N GLN A 136 -10.79 -2.99 -7.85
CA GLN A 136 -11.98 -3.09 -7.00
C GLN A 136 -13.11 -3.86 -7.69
N GLY A 137 -13.27 -3.69 -9.00
CA GLY A 137 -14.27 -4.39 -9.79
C GLY A 137 -13.94 -5.86 -10.09
N PHE A 138 -12.80 -6.39 -9.64
CA PHE A 138 -12.46 -7.81 -9.79
C PHE A 138 -13.03 -8.67 -8.66
N PHE A 139 -13.46 -8.05 -7.58
CA PHE A 139 -14.05 -8.74 -6.44
C PHE A 139 -15.57 -8.83 -6.57
N ASP A 140 -16.12 -9.97 -6.15
CA ASP A 140 -17.56 -10.18 -6.02
C ASP A 140 -18.09 -9.82 -4.63
N VAL A 141 -17.21 -9.31 -3.77
CA VAL A 141 -17.50 -8.83 -2.40
C VAL A 141 -17.19 -7.34 -2.27
N PRO A 142 -17.76 -6.63 -1.30
CA PRO A 142 -17.45 -5.23 -1.05
C PRO A 142 -15.96 -5.00 -0.84
N VAL A 143 -15.44 -3.92 -1.44
CA VAL A 143 -14.06 -3.46 -1.27
C VAL A 143 -14.04 -2.05 -0.71
N ASP A 144 -13.47 -1.88 0.48
CA ASP A 144 -13.15 -0.59 1.04
C ASP A 144 -11.72 -0.21 0.63
N HIS A 145 -11.61 0.65 -0.38
CA HIS A 145 -10.33 1.07 -0.96
C HIS A 145 -9.89 2.39 -0.33
N LEU A 146 -8.92 2.35 0.59
CA LEU A 146 -8.35 3.51 1.26
C LEU A 146 -7.23 4.15 0.44
N TYR A 147 -6.86 5.37 0.81
CA TYR A 147 -5.77 6.10 0.15
C TYR A 147 -4.70 6.52 1.16
N GLY A 148 -3.44 6.21 0.88
CA GLY A 148 -2.28 6.62 1.67
C GLY A 148 -2.13 8.15 1.77
N SER A 149 -2.80 8.89 0.87
CA SER A 149 -2.91 10.34 0.97
C SER A 149 -3.47 10.80 2.32
N GLY A 150 -4.31 9.99 2.99
CA GLY A 150 -4.84 10.28 4.33
C GLY A 150 -3.76 10.50 5.40
N VAL A 151 -2.60 9.87 5.27
CA VAL A 151 -1.47 10.04 6.20
C VAL A 151 -0.33 10.86 5.59
N ILE A 152 -0.11 10.79 4.27
CA ILE A 152 0.99 11.48 3.60
C ILE A 152 0.70 13.00 3.47
N LEU A 153 -0.52 13.40 3.10
CA LEU A 153 -0.87 14.82 2.96
C LEU A 153 -0.74 15.61 4.27
N PRO A 154 -1.26 15.13 5.42
CA PRO A 154 -1.02 15.78 6.71
C PRO A 154 0.46 15.87 7.07
N TYR A 155 1.27 14.87 6.71
CA TYR A 155 2.71 14.91 6.90
C TYR A 155 3.35 16.03 6.07
N LEU A 156 3.08 16.09 4.75
CA LEU A 156 3.62 17.12 3.85
C LEU A 156 3.19 18.52 4.28
N LYS A 157 1.94 18.69 4.70
CA LYS A 157 1.42 19.98 5.19
C LYS A 157 2.18 20.48 6.43
N ARG A 158 2.53 19.57 7.38
CA ARG A 158 3.31 19.93 8.57
C ARG A 158 4.75 20.35 8.26
N LEU A 159 5.32 19.87 7.14
CA LEU A 159 6.67 20.28 6.73
C LEU A 159 6.74 21.75 6.29
N ASN A 160 5.60 22.34 5.93
CA ASN A 160 5.48 23.75 5.49
C ASN A 160 6.55 24.14 4.46
N ILE A 161 6.60 23.39 3.37
CA ILE A 161 7.65 23.53 2.35
C ILE A 161 7.35 24.74 1.47
N ASP A 162 8.25 25.73 1.48
CA ASP A 162 8.15 26.90 0.59
C ASP A 162 8.38 26.49 -0.87
N ASP A 163 7.79 27.26 -1.81
CA ASP A 163 7.97 27.02 -3.27
C ASP A 163 7.75 25.57 -3.67
N LEU A 164 6.77 24.89 -3.05
CA LEU A 164 6.47 23.49 -3.27
C LEU A 164 5.95 23.24 -4.68
N VAL A 165 6.43 22.17 -5.28
CA VAL A 165 5.93 21.60 -6.54
C VAL A 165 5.74 20.10 -6.35
N ILE A 166 4.59 19.59 -6.72
CA ILE A 166 4.34 18.14 -6.78
C ILE A 166 4.77 17.61 -8.14
N ALA A 167 5.40 16.44 -8.16
CA ALA A 167 5.83 15.80 -9.39
C ALA A 167 5.30 14.37 -9.51
N SER A 168 5.00 13.94 -10.74
CA SER A 168 4.77 12.52 -11.05
C SER A 168 6.01 11.96 -11.76
N PRO A 169 6.50 10.76 -11.34
CA PRO A 169 7.68 10.15 -11.96
C PRO A 169 7.40 9.58 -13.35
N ASP A 170 6.13 9.47 -13.73
CA ASP A 170 5.67 9.08 -15.07
C ASP A 170 4.24 9.59 -15.36
N VAL A 171 3.76 9.33 -16.58
CA VAL A 171 2.41 9.76 -16.99
C VAL A 171 1.31 8.95 -16.28
N GLY A 172 1.57 7.69 -15.93
CA GLY A 172 0.60 6.82 -15.27
C GLY A 172 0.19 7.32 -13.88
N GLY A 173 1.13 7.87 -13.11
CA GLY A 173 0.92 8.44 -11.78
C GLY A 173 0.33 9.85 -11.77
N SER A 174 0.12 10.48 -12.94
CA SER A 174 -0.27 11.89 -13.04
C SER A 174 -1.57 12.24 -12.30
N LYS A 175 -2.57 11.38 -12.34
CA LYS A 175 -3.86 11.57 -11.62
C LYS A 175 -3.63 11.66 -10.10
N ARG A 176 -2.83 10.74 -9.54
CA ARG A 176 -2.48 10.73 -8.11
C ARG A 176 -1.71 11.98 -7.73
N ALA A 177 -0.65 12.33 -8.45
CA ALA A 177 0.15 13.52 -8.19
C ALA A 177 -0.69 14.81 -8.28
N ASN A 178 -1.62 14.90 -9.26
CA ASN A 178 -2.54 16.04 -9.38
C ASN A 178 -3.47 16.19 -8.17
N THR A 179 -3.92 15.08 -7.58
CA THR A 179 -4.69 15.09 -6.34
C THR A 179 -3.92 15.76 -5.19
N TYR A 180 -2.63 15.39 -5.03
CA TYR A 180 -1.75 16.01 -4.02
C TYR A 180 -1.51 17.50 -4.32
N ALA A 181 -1.22 17.84 -5.58
CA ALA A 181 -0.99 19.23 -5.99
C ALA A 181 -2.21 20.13 -5.70
N LYS A 182 -3.42 19.66 -6.03
CA LYS A 182 -4.67 20.37 -5.73
C LYS A 182 -4.89 20.57 -4.24
N TYR A 183 -4.71 19.52 -3.43
CA TYR A 183 -4.90 19.60 -1.99
C TYR A 183 -3.92 20.56 -1.30
N LEU A 184 -2.65 20.58 -1.78
CA LEU A 184 -1.60 21.44 -1.24
C LEU A 184 -1.57 22.84 -1.89
N GLY A 185 -2.41 23.09 -2.92
CA GLY A 185 -2.48 24.39 -3.59
C GLY A 185 -1.20 24.76 -4.36
N CYS A 186 -0.50 23.78 -4.95
CA CYS A 186 0.78 23.98 -5.60
C CYS A 186 0.81 23.43 -7.04
N PRO A 187 1.78 23.85 -7.89
CA PRO A 187 1.91 23.36 -9.25
C PRO A 187 2.20 21.86 -9.35
N LEU A 188 1.81 21.26 -10.49
CA LEU A 188 2.14 19.89 -10.87
C LEU A 188 3.16 19.89 -11.98
N VAL A 189 4.17 19.01 -11.88
CA VAL A 189 5.19 18.72 -12.89
C VAL A 189 5.13 17.23 -13.25
N LEU A 190 5.35 16.89 -14.50
CA LEU A 190 5.34 15.51 -14.97
C LEU A 190 6.69 15.11 -15.52
N CYS A 191 7.12 13.88 -15.24
CA CYS A 191 8.20 13.24 -15.97
C CYS A 191 7.60 12.39 -17.11
N ASN A 192 8.02 12.69 -18.33
CA ASN A 192 7.68 11.87 -19.49
C ASN A 192 8.86 10.98 -19.86
N LYS A 193 8.64 9.67 -19.81
CA LYS A 193 9.65 8.66 -20.15
C LYS A 193 9.47 8.25 -21.61
N THR A 194 10.38 8.66 -22.47
CA THR A 194 10.38 8.29 -23.88
C THR A 194 11.37 7.15 -24.13
N ARG A 195 10.90 6.07 -24.75
CA ARG A 195 11.74 4.99 -25.28
C ARG A 195 11.78 5.14 -26.80
N GLU A 196 12.90 5.53 -27.37
CA GLU A 196 13.02 5.67 -28.81
C GLU A 196 13.24 4.32 -29.50
N ARG A 197 13.87 3.34 -28.81
CA ARG A 197 14.05 1.96 -29.32
C ARG A 197 14.09 0.94 -28.17
N ALA A 198 13.79 -0.32 -28.50
CA ALA A 198 14.03 -1.45 -27.58
C ALA A 198 15.56 -1.55 -27.34
N ASN A 199 15.99 -1.47 -26.06
CA ASN A 199 17.40 -1.47 -25.58
C ASN A 199 18.12 -0.11 -25.51
N GLU A 200 17.51 1.03 -25.84
CA GLU A 200 18.11 2.33 -25.54
C GLU A 200 17.75 2.84 -24.15
N VAL A 201 18.67 3.58 -23.51
CA VAL A 201 18.42 4.22 -22.21
C VAL A 201 17.29 5.21 -22.38
N ALA A 202 16.14 4.93 -21.79
CA ALA A 202 14.97 5.79 -21.85
C ALA A 202 15.35 7.23 -21.45
N SER A 203 15.17 8.19 -22.35
CA SER A 203 15.23 9.60 -22.01
C SER A 203 14.03 9.95 -21.12
N MET A 204 14.25 10.83 -20.16
CA MET A 204 13.18 11.33 -19.28
C MET A 204 13.19 12.85 -19.38
N GLN A 205 12.06 13.43 -19.77
CA GLN A 205 11.88 14.87 -19.91
C GLN A 205 10.95 15.38 -18.78
N ILE A 206 11.25 16.58 -18.30
CA ILE A 206 10.40 17.29 -17.34
C ILE A 206 9.43 18.18 -18.12
N ILE A 207 8.15 18.06 -17.82
CA ILE A 207 7.09 18.94 -18.32
C ILE A 207 6.65 19.81 -17.15
N GLY A 208 7.00 21.09 -17.20
CA GLY A 208 6.80 22.07 -16.12
C GLY A 208 8.12 22.66 -15.65
N ASP A 209 8.08 23.53 -14.64
CA ASP A 209 9.26 24.23 -14.10
C ASP A 209 9.59 23.76 -12.69
N VAL A 210 10.85 23.38 -12.48
CA VAL A 210 11.39 22.93 -11.17
C VAL A 210 12.53 23.83 -10.67
N LYS A 211 12.97 24.83 -11.48
CA LYS A 211 14.12 25.67 -11.13
C LYS A 211 13.86 26.49 -9.88
N GLY A 212 14.74 26.34 -8.89
CA GLY A 212 14.61 27.01 -7.59
C GLY A 212 13.48 26.49 -6.72
N LYS A 213 12.77 25.42 -7.11
CA LYS A 213 11.63 24.85 -6.39
C LYS A 213 12.01 23.69 -5.49
N ASN A 214 11.18 23.46 -4.46
CA ASN A 214 11.22 22.28 -3.62
C ASN A 214 10.24 21.26 -4.20
N VAL A 215 10.74 20.13 -4.68
CA VAL A 215 9.95 19.12 -5.41
C VAL A 215 9.63 17.94 -4.52
N VAL A 216 8.37 17.47 -4.54
CA VAL A 216 7.96 16.20 -3.95
C VAL A 216 7.37 15.30 -5.02
N ILE A 217 8.05 14.18 -5.29
CA ILE A 217 7.62 13.15 -6.25
C ILE A 217 6.61 12.24 -5.56
N ILE A 218 5.46 11.98 -6.19
CA ILE A 218 4.39 11.11 -5.66
C ILE A 218 4.22 9.88 -6.54
N ASP A 219 4.22 8.70 -5.90
CA ASP A 219 3.97 7.41 -6.56
C ASP A 219 3.08 6.51 -5.70
N ASP A 220 2.61 5.34 -6.23
CA ASP A 220 1.90 4.33 -5.44
C ASP A 220 2.88 3.41 -4.71
N MET A 221 3.93 3.00 -5.37
CA MET A 221 4.93 2.09 -4.83
C MET A 221 6.32 2.35 -5.41
N VAL A 222 7.32 1.98 -4.64
CA VAL A 222 8.70 1.95 -5.12
C VAL A 222 9.23 0.53 -5.00
N ASP A 223 9.51 -0.07 -6.17
CA ASP A 223 10.07 -1.43 -6.25
C ASP A 223 11.61 -1.36 -6.28
N THR A 224 12.24 -1.29 -7.46
CA THR A 224 13.70 -1.23 -7.59
C THR A 224 14.29 0.18 -7.47
N ALA A 225 13.46 1.19 -7.24
CA ALA A 225 13.77 2.61 -7.14
C ALA A 225 14.38 3.26 -8.40
N GLY A 226 14.52 2.55 -9.51
CA GLY A 226 15.20 3.10 -10.71
C GLY A 226 14.48 4.31 -11.31
N THR A 227 13.16 4.30 -11.38
CA THR A 227 12.38 5.42 -11.97
C THR A 227 12.42 6.65 -11.08
N ILE A 228 12.16 6.47 -9.77
CA ILE A 228 12.04 7.60 -8.83
C ILE A 228 13.38 8.30 -8.58
N THR A 229 14.47 7.54 -8.50
CA THR A 229 15.81 8.10 -8.31
C THR A 229 16.27 8.84 -9.58
N LYS A 230 16.05 8.26 -10.76
CA LYS A 230 16.34 8.94 -12.02
C LYS A 230 15.54 10.24 -12.19
N ALA A 231 14.26 10.23 -11.81
CA ALA A 231 13.43 11.44 -11.81
C ALA A 231 14.02 12.52 -10.88
N ALA A 232 14.42 12.12 -9.66
CA ALA A 232 15.03 13.03 -8.70
C ALA A 232 16.34 13.65 -9.20
N ASP A 233 17.22 12.84 -9.79
CA ASP A 233 18.51 13.30 -10.31
C ASP A 233 18.32 14.29 -11.47
N ILE A 234 17.38 14.03 -12.38
CA ILE A 234 17.07 14.93 -13.51
C ILE A 234 16.44 16.23 -13.01
N MET A 235 15.54 16.19 -12.03
CA MET A 235 14.96 17.40 -11.42
C MET A 235 16.01 18.22 -10.71
N LYS A 236 16.95 17.59 -10.02
CA LYS A 236 18.08 18.26 -9.37
C LYS A 236 18.99 18.91 -10.39
N ALA A 237 19.32 18.22 -11.48
CA ALA A 237 20.10 18.76 -12.60
C ALA A 237 19.40 19.93 -13.32
N ALA A 238 18.05 19.93 -13.36
CA ALA A 238 17.23 21.02 -13.87
C ALA A 238 17.12 22.22 -12.92
N GLY A 239 17.81 22.20 -11.78
CA GLY A 239 17.88 23.31 -10.83
C GLY A 239 16.88 23.29 -9.68
N ALA A 240 16.26 22.14 -9.39
CA ALA A 240 15.43 22.00 -8.18
C ALA A 240 16.28 22.24 -6.92
N LYS A 241 15.72 23.01 -5.96
CA LYS A 241 16.39 23.33 -4.69
C LYS A 241 16.53 22.08 -3.83
N THR A 242 15.43 21.35 -3.65
CA THR A 242 15.39 20.05 -2.96
C THR A 242 14.51 19.09 -3.74
N VAL A 243 14.76 17.79 -3.61
CA VAL A 243 13.88 16.75 -4.16
C VAL A 243 13.60 15.72 -3.06
N ARG A 244 12.33 15.51 -2.78
CA ARG A 244 11.80 14.47 -1.89
C ARG A 244 10.86 13.56 -2.66
N ALA A 245 10.51 12.44 -2.08
CA ALA A 245 9.52 11.54 -2.65
C ALA A 245 8.57 11.00 -1.58
N CYS A 246 7.36 10.67 -1.99
CA CYS A 246 6.41 9.91 -1.17
C CYS A 246 5.78 8.82 -2.03
N ALA A 247 5.64 7.62 -1.47
CA ALA A 247 4.87 6.55 -2.07
C ALA A 247 4.15 5.74 -0.98
N SER A 248 3.04 5.13 -1.33
CA SER A 248 2.29 4.36 -0.34
C SER A 248 3.02 3.09 0.05
N HIS A 249 3.55 2.33 -0.92
CA HIS A 249 4.08 0.99 -0.68
C HIS A 249 5.60 0.90 -0.84
N CYS A 250 6.26 0.50 0.25
CA CYS A 250 7.71 0.33 0.35
C CYS A 250 8.12 -1.10 -0.09
N VAL A 251 8.03 -1.41 -1.39
CA VAL A 251 8.47 -2.73 -1.89
C VAL A 251 9.99 -2.86 -1.77
N MET A 252 10.73 -1.85 -2.21
CA MET A 252 12.18 -1.65 -2.01
C MET A 252 13.02 -2.90 -2.27
N SER A 253 12.76 -3.57 -3.42
CA SER A 253 13.43 -4.81 -3.78
C SER A 253 14.82 -4.60 -4.36
N GLY A 254 15.66 -5.62 -4.25
CA GLY A 254 17.01 -5.65 -4.83
C GLY A 254 17.86 -4.45 -4.42
N PRO A 255 18.39 -3.67 -5.38
CA PRO A 255 19.31 -2.55 -5.11
C PRO A 255 18.60 -1.24 -4.71
N ALA A 256 17.29 -1.25 -4.39
CA ALA A 256 16.50 -0.04 -4.19
C ALA A 256 17.05 0.86 -3.07
N SER A 257 17.43 0.27 -1.93
CA SER A 257 17.97 1.02 -0.79
C SER A 257 19.27 1.76 -1.15
N ASP A 258 20.18 1.10 -1.87
CA ASP A 258 21.44 1.71 -2.30
C ASP A 258 21.21 2.82 -3.35
N ARG A 259 20.27 2.59 -4.28
CA ARG A 259 19.88 3.60 -5.27
C ARG A 259 19.32 4.85 -4.61
N VAL A 260 18.41 4.69 -3.67
CA VAL A 260 17.85 5.82 -2.91
C VAL A 260 18.94 6.53 -2.12
N GLN A 261 19.78 5.79 -1.42
CA GLN A 261 20.88 6.37 -0.62
C GLN A 261 21.81 7.24 -1.46
N ASN A 262 22.14 6.80 -2.68
CA ASN A 262 23.09 7.47 -3.59
C ASN A 262 22.43 8.47 -4.55
N SER A 263 21.12 8.66 -4.53
CA SER A 263 20.38 9.59 -5.40
C SER A 263 20.35 11.01 -4.86
N ALA A 264 19.83 11.93 -5.66
CA ALA A 264 19.57 13.32 -5.28
C ALA A 264 18.37 13.47 -4.31
N LEU A 265 17.65 12.40 -3.96
CA LEU A 265 16.59 12.47 -2.96
C LEU A 265 17.17 12.84 -1.58
N GLU A 266 16.55 13.81 -0.91
CA GLU A 266 16.83 14.11 0.50
C GLU A 266 16.12 13.15 1.44
N GLU A 267 14.87 12.79 1.11
CA GLU A 267 14.00 11.91 1.88
C GLU A 267 13.06 11.17 0.95
N ILE A 268 12.72 9.94 1.29
CA ILE A 268 11.60 9.23 0.71
C ILE A 268 10.71 8.68 1.82
N VAL A 269 9.42 9.00 1.73
CA VAL A 269 8.42 8.66 2.74
C VAL A 269 7.48 7.59 2.22
N PHE A 270 7.28 6.55 3.02
CA PHE A 270 6.34 5.46 2.74
C PHE A 270 5.33 5.32 3.87
N THR A 271 4.28 4.54 3.61
CA THR A 271 3.47 3.99 4.70
C THR A 271 4.12 2.71 5.23
N ASP A 272 3.68 2.28 6.41
CA ASP A 272 4.08 0.99 7.00
C ASP A 272 3.22 -0.20 6.53
N SER A 273 2.62 -0.11 5.34
CA SER A 273 1.89 -1.21 4.69
C SER A 273 2.77 -2.42 4.36
N ILE A 274 4.07 -2.19 4.15
CA ILE A 274 5.12 -3.20 4.02
C ILE A 274 6.22 -2.84 5.01
N PRO A 275 6.76 -3.81 5.80
CA PRO A 275 7.85 -3.54 6.73
C PRO A 275 9.14 -3.20 5.97
N TYR A 276 9.90 -2.24 6.49
CA TYR A 276 11.19 -1.86 5.92
C TYR A 276 12.33 -2.11 6.92
N SER A 277 13.42 -2.72 6.45
CA SER A 277 14.55 -3.16 7.27
C SER A 277 15.58 -2.07 7.61
N ASN A 278 15.24 -0.77 7.41
CA ASN A 278 16.09 0.39 7.73
C ASN A 278 17.49 0.39 7.09
N ARG A 279 17.63 -0.11 5.85
CA ARG A 279 18.90 -0.16 5.10
C ARG A 279 19.33 1.18 4.51
N CYS A 280 18.45 2.18 4.48
CA CYS A 280 18.69 3.49 3.91
C CYS A 280 18.20 4.57 4.87
N ALA A 281 19.09 5.49 5.27
CA ALA A 281 18.78 6.56 6.20
C ALA A 281 17.79 7.60 5.66
N LYS A 282 17.62 7.69 4.34
CA LYS A 282 16.68 8.59 3.68
C LYS A 282 15.23 8.08 3.70
N VAL A 283 15.01 6.81 4.09
CA VAL A 283 13.67 6.20 4.13
C VAL A 283 13.00 6.48 5.47
N LYS A 284 11.75 6.96 5.40
CA LYS A 284 10.88 7.18 6.55
C LYS A 284 9.56 6.46 6.33
N GLN A 285 9.01 5.88 7.39
CA GLN A 285 7.68 5.27 7.35
C GLN A 285 6.68 6.03 8.23
N LEU A 286 5.45 6.19 7.70
CA LEU A 286 4.28 6.71 8.41
C LEU A 286 3.33 5.56 8.68
N SER A 287 2.79 5.49 9.90
CA SER A 287 1.85 4.42 10.23
C SER A 287 0.47 4.69 9.64
N VAL A 288 -0.13 3.64 9.08
CA VAL A 288 -1.53 3.62 8.63
C VAL A 288 -2.45 2.91 9.62
N ALA A 289 -1.93 2.54 10.78
CA ALA A 289 -2.69 1.78 11.78
C ALA A 289 -3.96 2.48 12.24
N GLU A 290 -3.90 3.80 12.50
CA GLU A 290 -5.06 4.60 12.91
C GLU A 290 -6.14 4.62 11.82
N MET A 291 -5.74 4.79 10.55
CA MET A 291 -6.64 4.82 9.40
C MET A 291 -7.37 3.48 9.22
N PHE A 292 -6.66 2.36 9.31
CA PHE A 292 -7.28 1.03 9.25
C PHE A 292 -8.15 0.74 10.47
N ALA A 293 -7.74 1.14 11.68
CA ALA A 293 -8.55 1.00 12.88
C ALA A 293 -9.87 1.76 12.78
N GLU A 294 -9.82 3.01 12.29
CA GLU A 294 -11.04 3.80 12.08
C GLU A 294 -11.95 3.17 11.02
N THR A 295 -11.38 2.62 9.94
CA THR A 295 -12.16 1.88 8.92
C THR A 295 -12.84 0.67 9.53
N ILE A 296 -12.12 -0.14 10.31
CA ILE A 296 -12.68 -1.31 11.02
C ILE A 296 -13.83 -0.87 11.94
N ARG A 297 -13.66 0.23 12.69
CA ARG A 297 -14.69 0.78 13.58
C ARG A 297 -15.95 1.16 12.81
N ARG A 298 -15.80 1.87 11.67
CA ARG A 298 -16.91 2.26 10.80
C ARG A 298 -17.63 1.08 10.16
N VAL A 299 -16.89 0.06 9.73
CA VAL A 299 -17.48 -1.19 9.23
C VAL A 299 -18.33 -1.87 10.30
N LEU A 300 -17.83 -1.95 11.54
CA LEU A 300 -18.56 -2.53 12.68
C LEU A 300 -19.82 -1.71 13.06
N ASP A 301 -19.77 -0.40 12.89
CA ASP A 301 -20.88 0.51 13.22
C ASP A 301 -21.81 0.76 12.04
N ASN A 302 -21.55 0.14 10.86
CA ASN A 302 -22.27 0.37 9.60
C ASN A 302 -22.24 1.85 9.18
N GLU A 303 -21.12 2.53 9.43
CA GLU A 303 -20.92 3.93 9.07
C GLU A 303 -20.17 4.07 7.74
N SER A 304 -20.38 5.20 7.06
CA SER A 304 -19.67 5.52 5.82
C SER A 304 -18.18 5.78 6.07
N ILE A 305 -17.32 5.23 5.21
CA ILE A 305 -15.88 5.51 5.20
C ILE A 305 -15.52 6.74 4.37
N SER A 306 -16.50 7.40 3.73
CA SER A 306 -16.26 8.52 2.77
C SER A 306 -15.50 9.70 3.39
N SER A 307 -15.63 9.92 4.70
CA SER A 307 -14.89 10.99 5.40
C SER A 307 -13.37 10.74 5.51
N GLN A 308 -12.91 9.53 5.21
CA GLN A 308 -11.49 9.20 5.18
C GLN A 308 -10.83 9.56 3.83
N TYR A 309 -11.64 9.88 2.82
CA TYR A 309 -11.15 10.37 1.52
C TYR A 309 -10.91 11.87 1.62
N LEU A 310 -9.63 12.28 1.61
CA LEU A 310 -9.26 13.69 1.65
C LEU A 310 -9.43 14.40 0.30
N VAL A 311 -9.66 13.65 -0.77
CA VAL A 311 -9.75 14.16 -2.15
C VAL A 311 -10.63 13.29 -3.00
#